data_d6b61ccc6b185c2eaf172c32dc72ec96
#
_entry.id   d6b61ccc6b185c2eaf172c32dc72ec96
#
_cell.length_a   1.000
_cell.length_b   1.000
_cell.length_c   1.000
_cell.angle_alpha   90.00
_cell.angle_beta   90.00
_cell.angle_gamma   90.00
#
_symmetry.space_group_name_H-M   'P 1'
#
loop_
_entity.id
_entity.type
_entity.pdbx_description
1 polymer ?
#
loop_
_entity_poly.entity_id
_entity_poly.type
_entity_poly.pdbx_seq_one_letter_code
_entity_poly.pdbx_strand_id
1 'polypeptide(L)'
;KAGLILVAIALVIFTGFRYVIPLNSPPDPSGDMIVFTDTVFYRYNSDIPEMLTHGNEREIQIKVWYPQGAQEMNHPLLLFSPGSFGTVDSNATLFLELASRGYIVMSIGHPYHSFTCEMSDGSSIGMNYDFIMSIMSSQGSEDVEGTLISSREWTQVRIDDINTVLDKILDTNTDNDYERYIDKKRIVLSGHSLGGSAALAIGRQRSEEIRALVILESPFVGDMIGADGDRFVFTDQEYPLPILHVYSDAIFSRLDEITTYEMNARLMKSGNPIYVNKHIEGVGHLGLTDMPLVSPLITDLIDSGLNKRHPPETMFELNRYVLDFLAEYND
;
A
#
# COMPACT_ATOMS: atom_id res chain seq x y z
N LYS A 1 -40.55 22.34 -23.55
CA LYS A 1 -40.47 20.87 -23.65
C LYS A 1 -39.03 20.39 -23.77
N ALA A 2 -38.19 20.98 -24.67
CA ALA A 2 -36.79 20.58 -24.81
C ALA A 2 -35.96 20.75 -23.53
N GLY A 3 -36.16 21.84 -22.79
CA GLY A 3 -35.47 22.08 -21.51
C GLY A 3 -35.79 21.04 -20.42
N LEU A 4 -37.05 20.58 -20.37
CA LEU A 4 -37.46 19.53 -19.43
C LEU A 4 -36.83 18.19 -19.77
N ILE A 5 -36.65 17.86 -21.06
CA ILE A 5 -35.97 16.63 -21.49
C ILE A 5 -34.48 16.67 -21.13
N LEU A 6 -33.80 17.81 -21.37
CA LEU A 6 -32.41 17.99 -20.99
C LEU A 6 -32.19 17.85 -19.48
N VAL A 7 -33.06 18.43 -18.65
CA VAL A 7 -33.03 18.29 -17.20
C VAL A 7 -33.25 16.82 -16.78
N ALA A 8 -34.20 16.12 -17.40
CA ALA A 8 -34.45 14.72 -17.11
C ALA A 8 -33.24 13.83 -17.47
N ILE A 9 -32.61 14.07 -18.63
CA ILE A 9 -31.41 13.36 -19.06
C ILE A 9 -30.24 13.63 -18.08
N ALA A 10 -30.04 14.90 -17.70
CA ALA A 10 -29.00 15.27 -16.73
C ALA A 10 -29.21 14.60 -15.36
N LEU A 11 -30.47 14.55 -14.90
CA LEU A 11 -30.81 13.83 -13.66
C LEU A 11 -30.55 12.32 -13.74
N VAL A 12 -30.87 11.68 -14.86
CA VAL A 12 -30.59 10.26 -15.07
C VAL A 12 -29.09 9.99 -15.09
N ILE A 13 -28.31 10.81 -15.81
CA ILE A 13 -26.85 10.70 -15.85
C ILE A 13 -26.27 10.93 -14.45
N PHE A 14 -26.71 11.98 -13.74
CA PHE A 14 -26.23 12.27 -12.39
C PHE A 14 -26.58 11.15 -11.40
N THR A 15 -27.82 10.63 -11.45
CA THR A 15 -28.25 9.52 -10.59
C THR A 15 -27.48 8.25 -10.91
N GLY A 16 -27.27 7.94 -12.19
CA GLY A 16 -26.45 6.81 -12.63
C GLY A 16 -25.00 6.95 -12.16
N PHE A 17 -24.41 8.13 -12.31
CA PHE A 17 -23.07 8.42 -11.81
C PHE A 17 -22.96 8.23 -10.29
N ARG A 18 -23.90 8.81 -9.52
CA ARG A 18 -23.96 8.67 -8.06
C ARG A 18 -24.24 7.23 -7.59
N TYR A 19 -24.85 6.42 -8.42
CA TYR A 19 -25.02 4.99 -8.16
C TYR A 19 -23.71 4.21 -8.33
N VAL A 20 -22.94 4.53 -9.36
CA VAL A 20 -21.65 3.89 -9.64
C VAL A 20 -20.55 4.43 -8.73
N ILE A 21 -20.55 5.74 -8.48
CA ILE A 21 -19.53 6.44 -7.68
C ILE A 21 -20.25 7.25 -6.58
N PRO A 22 -20.73 6.58 -5.52
CA PRO A 22 -21.45 7.25 -4.43
C PRO A 22 -20.55 8.18 -3.60
N LEU A 23 -19.22 7.97 -3.58
CA LEU A 23 -18.27 8.70 -2.74
C LEU A 23 -18.72 8.69 -1.28
N ASN A 24 -18.79 7.51 -0.69
CA ASN A 24 -19.12 7.34 0.72
C ASN A 24 -18.08 8.05 1.59
N SER A 25 -18.54 8.66 2.67
CA SER A 25 -17.62 9.27 3.63
C SER A 25 -16.84 8.17 4.36
N PRO A 26 -15.52 8.35 4.56
CA PRO A 26 -14.77 7.49 5.46
C PRO A 26 -15.28 7.62 6.89
N PRO A 27 -15.04 6.63 7.76
CA PRO A 27 -15.27 6.79 9.19
C PRO A 27 -14.40 7.94 9.74
N ASP A 28 -14.94 8.67 10.70
CA ASP A 28 -14.16 9.68 11.41
C ASP A 28 -13.00 9.01 12.17
N PRO A 29 -11.81 9.59 12.16
CA PRO A 29 -10.69 9.07 12.94
C PRO A 29 -11.01 9.12 14.44
N SER A 30 -10.51 8.14 15.18
CA SER A 30 -10.81 7.99 16.61
C SER A 30 -9.79 8.69 17.53
N GLY A 31 -8.71 9.23 16.98
CA GLY A 31 -7.74 10.05 17.71
C GLY A 31 -8.19 11.51 17.85
N ASP A 32 -7.55 12.22 18.78
CA ASP A 32 -7.96 13.58 19.16
C ASP A 32 -7.20 14.69 18.42
N MET A 33 -6.13 14.34 17.66
CA MET A 33 -5.30 15.34 17.00
C MET A 33 -5.90 15.76 15.66
N ILE A 34 -5.83 17.07 15.37
CA ILE A 34 -6.15 17.60 14.04
C ILE A 34 -5.05 17.17 13.08
N VAL A 35 -5.45 16.63 11.93
CA VAL A 35 -4.51 16.12 10.91
C VAL A 35 -4.40 17.11 9.75
N PHE A 36 -3.17 17.38 9.36
CA PHE A 36 -2.83 18.12 8.15
C PHE A 36 -2.20 17.18 7.11
N THR A 37 -2.24 17.60 5.86
CA THR A 37 -1.59 16.89 4.74
C THR A 37 -0.71 17.83 3.95
N ASP A 38 0.37 17.29 3.41
CA ASP A 38 1.27 17.98 2.49
C ASP A 38 1.78 16.99 1.43
N THR A 39 2.41 17.53 0.39
CA THR A 39 3.05 16.72 -0.66
C THR A 39 4.49 17.18 -0.85
N VAL A 40 5.42 16.25 -0.76
CA VAL A 40 6.84 16.46 -1.02
C VAL A 40 7.32 15.56 -2.15
N PHE A 41 8.41 15.93 -2.80
CA PHE A 41 8.97 15.20 -3.93
C PHE A 41 10.43 14.86 -3.66
N TYR A 42 10.78 13.59 -3.87
CA TYR A 42 12.17 13.14 -3.77
C TYR A 42 12.66 12.69 -5.13
N ARG A 43 13.96 12.85 -5.38
CA ARG A 43 14.64 12.46 -6.61
C ARG A 43 15.83 11.58 -6.32
N TYR A 44 16.06 10.64 -7.20
CA TYR A 44 17.24 9.79 -7.17
C TYR A 44 17.63 9.33 -8.59
N ASN A 45 18.90 8.95 -8.77
CA ASN A 45 19.36 8.32 -9.99
C ASN A 45 18.85 6.89 -10.05
N SER A 46 18.04 6.57 -11.05
CA SER A 46 17.53 5.21 -11.26
C SER A 46 18.33 4.53 -12.37
N ASP A 47 18.68 3.27 -12.15
CA ASP A 47 19.33 2.41 -13.14
C ASP A 47 18.31 1.80 -14.13
N ILE A 48 17.02 2.09 -13.99
CA ILE A 48 15.94 1.61 -14.86
C ILE A 48 15.50 2.74 -15.79
N PRO A 49 15.98 2.79 -17.07
CA PRO A 49 15.76 3.91 -17.96
C PRO A 49 14.26 4.20 -18.22
N GLU A 50 13.42 3.16 -18.28
CA GLU A 50 11.98 3.27 -18.54
C GLU A 50 11.21 3.90 -17.37
N MET A 51 11.85 4.00 -16.20
CA MET A 51 11.27 4.56 -14.98
C MET A 51 11.73 5.98 -14.67
N LEU A 52 12.54 6.58 -15.54
CA LEU A 52 12.98 7.96 -15.39
C LEU A 52 11.81 8.94 -15.63
N THR A 53 11.72 9.97 -14.81
CA THR A 53 10.63 10.94 -14.83
C THR A 53 11.13 12.38 -15.03
N HIS A 54 12.40 12.64 -14.74
CA HIS A 54 12.98 13.97 -14.82
C HIS A 54 14.44 13.93 -15.29
N GLY A 55 14.66 14.02 -16.58
CA GLY A 55 15.99 13.89 -17.17
C GLY A 55 16.58 12.50 -16.93
N ASN A 56 17.65 12.41 -16.15
CA ASN A 56 18.29 11.14 -15.74
C ASN A 56 17.87 10.66 -14.34
N GLU A 57 16.91 11.34 -13.73
CA GLU A 57 16.45 11.04 -12.38
C GLU A 57 15.02 10.49 -12.39
N ARG A 58 14.72 9.71 -11.38
CA ARG A 58 13.37 9.33 -11.01
C ARG A 58 12.91 10.24 -9.87
N GLU A 59 11.83 10.99 -10.10
CA GLU A 59 11.13 11.77 -9.08
C GLU A 59 9.92 10.97 -8.60
N ILE A 60 9.70 10.93 -7.30
CA ILE A 60 8.59 10.26 -6.65
C ILE A 60 7.80 11.24 -5.81
N GLN A 61 6.47 11.09 -5.82
CA GLN A 61 5.54 11.86 -4.99
C GLN A 61 5.44 11.19 -3.61
N ILE A 62 5.52 11.98 -2.54
CA ILE A 62 5.24 11.53 -1.18
C ILE A 62 4.12 12.40 -0.63
N LYS A 63 3.00 11.80 -0.28
CA LYS A 63 1.96 12.50 0.48
C LYS A 63 2.16 12.21 1.96
N VAL A 64 2.14 13.26 2.75
CA VAL A 64 2.40 13.23 4.20
C VAL A 64 1.14 13.59 4.95
N TRP A 65 0.74 12.76 5.92
CA TRP A 65 -0.27 13.06 6.92
C TRP A 65 0.44 13.25 8.26
N TYR A 66 0.14 14.33 8.95
CA TYR A 66 0.82 14.66 10.21
C TYR A 66 -0.10 15.39 11.18
N PRO A 67 0.08 15.20 12.50
CA PRO A 67 -0.74 15.87 13.50
C PRO A 67 -0.37 17.34 13.63
N GLN A 68 -1.32 18.15 14.06
CA GLN A 68 -1.07 19.55 14.45
C GLN A 68 0.00 19.59 15.56
N GLY A 69 0.99 20.46 15.40
CA GLY A 69 2.09 20.58 16.36
C GLY A 69 3.19 19.52 16.19
N ALA A 70 3.26 18.82 15.05
CA ALA A 70 4.25 17.78 14.78
C ALA A 70 5.71 18.22 15.02
N GLN A 71 6.02 19.52 14.84
CA GLN A 71 7.36 20.06 15.05
C GLN A 71 7.82 20.09 16.51
N GLU A 72 6.96 19.79 17.46
CA GLU A 72 7.28 19.86 18.89
C GLU A 72 7.66 18.50 19.49
N MET A 73 7.49 17.40 18.75
CA MET A 73 7.65 16.03 19.25
C MET A 73 8.33 15.10 18.23
N ASN A 74 8.93 14.02 18.72
CA ASN A 74 9.38 12.90 17.89
C ASN A 74 8.21 11.93 17.64
N HIS A 75 7.77 11.80 16.40
CA HIS A 75 6.63 11.00 16.02
C HIS A 75 7.05 9.65 15.45
N PRO A 76 6.32 8.55 15.73
CA PRO A 76 6.51 7.32 14.99
C PRO A 76 6.13 7.53 13.53
N LEU A 77 6.82 6.83 12.62
CA LEU A 77 6.54 6.86 11.19
C LEU A 77 5.84 5.57 10.76
N LEU A 78 4.78 5.71 9.95
CA LEU A 78 4.35 4.66 9.05
C LEU A 78 4.65 5.08 7.61
N LEU A 79 5.53 4.32 6.93
CA LEU A 79 5.84 4.50 5.51
C LEU A 79 5.08 3.47 4.69
N PHE A 80 4.19 3.94 3.79
CA PHE A 80 3.26 3.11 3.04
C PHE A 80 3.58 3.09 1.54
N SER A 81 3.58 1.89 0.96
CA SER A 81 3.66 1.66 -0.47
C SER A 81 2.33 1.05 -0.97
N PRO A 82 1.56 1.76 -1.83
CA PRO A 82 0.29 1.25 -2.36
C PRO A 82 0.48 0.07 -3.31
N GLY A 83 -0.59 -0.68 -3.60
CA GLY A 83 -0.59 -1.77 -4.57
C GLY A 83 -0.38 -1.32 -6.02
N SER A 84 -0.38 -2.28 -6.95
CA SER A 84 -0.42 -1.97 -8.38
C SER A 84 -1.61 -1.07 -8.67
N PHE A 85 -1.37 0.00 -9.45
CA PHE A 85 -2.36 1.01 -9.81
C PHE A 85 -2.83 1.91 -8.64
N GLY A 86 -2.46 1.60 -7.39
CA GLY A 86 -2.79 2.42 -6.23
C GLY A 86 -2.17 3.81 -6.29
N THR A 87 -2.79 4.78 -5.61
CA THR A 87 -2.31 6.16 -5.46
C THR A 87 -1.86 6.42 -4.04
N VAL A 88 -1.27 7.58 -3.80
CA VAL A 88 -0.90 8.02 -2.46
C VAL A 88 -2.08 8.02 -1.47
N ASP A 89 -3.32 8.11 -1.94
CA ASP A 89 -4.54 8.14 -1.13
C ASP A 89 -5.25 6.78 -0.97
N SER A 90 -4.66 5.69 -1.46
CA SER A 90 -5.34 4.38 -1.51
C SER A 90 -5.82 3.83 -0.17
N ASN A 91 -5.22 4.25 0.94
CA ASN A 91 -5.61 3.89 2.30
C ASN A 91 -5.67 5.12 3.23
N ALA A 92 -6.17 6.25 2.71
CA ALA A 92 -6.21 7.54 3.42
C ALA A 92 -6.98 7.44 4.75
N THR A 93 -8.00 6.57 4.85
CA THR A 93 -8.75 6.30 6.10
C THR A 93 -7.81 5.79 7.20
N LEU A 94 -6.92 4.84 6.89
CA LEU A 94 -5.90 4.36 7.83
C LEU A 94 -4.90 5.47 8.18
N PHE A 95 -4.49 6.26 7.19
CA PHE A 95 -3.51 7.32 7.40
C PHE A 95 -4.05 8.43 8.30
N LEU A 96 -5.32 8.81 8.13
CA LEU A 96 -6.01 9.76 9.00
C LEU A 96 -6.13 9.22 10.44
N GLU A 97 -6.50 7.95 10.60
CA GLU A 97 -6.58 7.31 11.92
C GLU A 97 -5.24 7.39 12.66
N LEU A 98 -4.15 6.97 12.01
CA LEU A 98 -2.82 6.97 12.63
C LEU A 98 -2.30 8.39 12.91
N ALA A 99 -2.47 9.32 11.96
CA ALA A 99 -2.02 10.69 12.16
C ALA A 99 -2.81 11.40 13.27
N SER A 100 -4.11 11.09 13.43
CA SER A 100 -4.91 11.61 14.55
C SER A 100 -4.45 11.13 15.93
N ARG A 101 -3.60 10.08 15.96
CA ARG A 101 -2.97 9.51 17.16
C ARG A 101 -1.48 9.81 17.28
N GLY A 102 -0.99 10.74 16.48
CA GLY A 102 0.36 11.24 16.63
C GLY A 102 1.41 10.58 15.74
N TYR A 103 1.03 9.74 14.77
CA TYR A 103 1.95 9.25 13.75
C TYR A 103 2.20 10.31 12.68
N ILE A 104 3.39 10.32 12.10
CA ILE A 104 3.60 10.82 10.74
C ILE A 104 3.39 9.64 9.81
N VAL A 105 2.56 9.83 8.78
CA VAL A 105 2.34 8.82 7.74
C VAL A 105 2.83 9.38 6.42
N MET A 106 3.67 8.62 5.73
CA MET A 106 4.15 8.94 4.39
C MET A 106 3.70 7.86 3.41
N SER A 107 2.93 8.23 2.39
CA SER A 107 2.52 7.32 1.33
C SER A 107 3.22 7.67 0.03
N ILE A 108 3.83 6.68 -0.62
CA ILE A 108 4.66 6.85 -1.81
C ILE A 108 3.81 6.69 -3.07
N GLY A 109 3.83 7.67 -3.95
CA GLY A 109 3.36 7.53 -5.31
C GLY A 109 4.47 6.95 -6.19
N HIS A 110 4.17 5.89 -6.92
CA HIS A 110 5.11 5.21 -7.81
C HIS A 110 4.81 5.55 -9.27
N PRO A 111 5.45 6.57 -9.88
CA PRO A 111 5.23 6.92 -11.28
C PRO A 111 5.33 5.69 -12.19
N TYR A 112 4.51 5.62 -13.22
CA TYR A 112 4.31 4.50 -14.15
C TYR A 112 3.66 3.24 -13.55
N HIS A 113 3.64 3.08 -12.20
CA HIS A 113 2.98 1.97 -11.50
C HIS A 113 1.70 2.38 -10.77
N SER A 114 1.50 3.67 -10.50
CA SER A 114 0.30 4.24 -9.90
C SER A 114 -0.67 4.74 -10.95
N PHE A 115 -1.96 4.76 -10.65
CA PHE A 115 -2.99 5.31 -11.54
C PHE A 115 -2.65 6.74 -11.95
N THR A 116 -2.16 7.54 -11.00
CA THR A 116 -1.61 8.87 -11.24
C THR A 116 -0.63 9.22 -10.12
N CYS A 117 0.44 9.93 -10.49
CA CYS A 117 1.36 10.62 -9.58
C CYS A 117 1.49 12.06 -10.02
N GLU A 118 1.40 12.99 -9.09
CA GLU A 118 1.76 14.39 -9.32
C GLU A 118 3.28 14.54 -9.33
N MET A 119 3.77 15.48 -10.11
CA MET A 119 5.19 15.81 -10.21
C MET A 119 5.43 17.24 -9.70
N SER A 120 6.65 17.55 -9.29
CA SER A 120 7.00 18.86 -8.70
C SER A 120 6.79 20.04 -9.67
N ASP A 121 6.76 19.80 -10.95
CA ASP A 121 6.48 20.82 -11.98
C ASP A 121 4.98 21.02 -12.26
N GLY A 122 4.10 20.32 -11.54
CA GLY A 122 2.64 20.38 -11.71
C GLY A 122 2.11 19.46 -12.79
N SER A 123 2.94 18.70 -13.48
CA SER A 123 2.50 17.64 -14.40
C SER A 123 2.04 16.40 -13.64
N SER A 124 1.48 15.42 -14.36
CA SER A 124 1.09 14.14 -13.82
C SER A 124 1.59 12.99 -14.68
N ILE A 125 2.05 11.92 -14.04
CA ILE A 125 2.46 10.68 -14.70
C ILE A 125 1.47 9.59 -14.32
N GLY A 126 0.86 8.95 -15.32
CA GLY A 126 -0.02 7.80 -15.15
C GLY A 126 0.69 6.47 -15.32
N MET A 127 -0.11 5.40 -15.33
CA MET A 127 0.37 4.02 -15.50
C MET A 127 1.04 3.82 -16.87
N ASN A 128 2.12 3.05 -16.88
CA ASN A 128 2.74 2.55 -18.11
C ASN A 128 1.90 1.40 -18.69
N TYR A 129 1.68 1.42 -20.01
CA TYR A 129 0.92 0.38 -20.72
C TYR A 129 1.56 -1.01 -20.56
N ASP A 130 2.89 -1.09 -20.68
CA ASP A 130 3.61 -2.36 -20.58
C ASP A 130 3.49 -2.96 -19.18
N PHE A 131 3.51 -2.12 -18.14
CA PHE A 131 3.26 -2.55 -16.77
C PHE A 131 1.83 -3.12 -16.61
N ILE A 132 0.80 -2.44 -17.15
CA ILE A 132 -0.58 -2.94 -17.11
C ILE A 132 -0.67 -4.31 -17.78
N MET A 133 -0.12 -4.44 -18.98
CA MET A 133 -0.17 -5.69 -19.74
C MET A 133 0.61 -6.82 -19.07
N SER A 134 1.73 -6.50 -18.45
CA SER A 134 2.55 -7.45 -17.70
C SER A 134 1.83 -7.98 -16.46
N ILE A 135 1.19 -7.10 -15.66
CA ILE A 135 0.33 -7.50 -14.53
C ILE A 135 -0.84 -8.39 -14.98
N MET A 136 -1.53 -8.00 -16.05
CA MET A 136 -2.67 -8.77 -16.57
C MET A 136 -2.26 -10.15 -17.08
N SER A 137 -1.12 -10.26 -17.75
CA SER A 137 -0.63 -11.52 -18.29
C SER A 137 -0.09 -12.48 -17.23
N SER A 138 0.36 -11.97 -16.09
CA SER A 138 0.84 -12.78 -14.97
C SER A 138 -0.31 -13.44 -14.18
N GLN A 139 -1.52 -12.87 -14.26
CA GLN A 139 -2.69 -13.40 -13.55
C GLN A 139 -3.12 -14.72 -14.16
N GLY A 140 -3.00 -15.82 -13.38
CA GLY A 140 -3.34 -17.16 -13.84
C GLY A 140 -2.33 -17.78 -14.82
N SER A 141 -1.14 -17.20 -14.95
CA SER A 141 -0.05 -17.78 -15.75
C SER A 141 0.47 -19.06 -15.10
N GLU A 142 0.67 -20.10 -15.92
CA GLU A 142 1.35 -21.34 -15.52
C GLU A 142 2.88 -21.22 -15.62
N ASP A 143 3.40 -20.13 -16.22
CA ASP A 143 4.82 -19.82 -16.29
C ASP A 143 5.33 -19.22 -14.98
N VAL A 144 5.75 -20.08 -14.07
CA VAL A 144 6.25 -19.69 -12.75
C VAL A 144 7.55 -18.90 -12.85
N GLU A 145 8.46 -19.27 -13.74
CA GLU A 145 9.74 -18.58 -13.92
C GLU A 145 9.56 -17.16 -14.49
N GLY A 146 8.75 -17.01 -15.54
CA GLY A 146 8.40 -15.71 -16.11
C GLY A 146 7.65 -14.82 -15.10
N THR A 147 6.75 -15.40 -14.31
CA THR A 147 6.06 -14.68 -13.23
C THR A 147 7.03 -14.23 -12.13
N LEU A 148 8.02 -15.05 -11.77
CA LEU A 148 9.05 -14.68 -10.79
C LEU A 148 9.89 -13.49 -11.29
N ILE A 149 10.33 -13.54 -12.56
CA ILE A 149 11.11 -12.46 -13.17
C ILE A 149 10.32 -11.16 -13.13
N SER A 150 9.12 -11.16 -13.68
CA SER A 150 8.27 -9.96 -13.73
C SER A 150 7.95 -9.41 -12.33
N SER A 151 7.62 -10.29 -11.38
CA SER A 151 7.32 -9.88 -10.01
C SER A 151 8.52 -9.21 -9.33
N ARG A 152 9.74 -9.71 -9.58
CA ARG A 152 10.97 -9.10 -9.08
C ARG A 152 11.22 -7.73 -9.70
N GLU A 153 11.06 -7.59 -11.01
CA GLU A 153 11.21 -6.31 -11.72
C GLU A 153 10.26 -5.26 -11.15
N TRP A 154 8.96 -5.59 -11.01
CA TRP A 154 7.98 -4.66 -10.47
C TRP A 154 8.25 -4.30 -9.00
N THR A 155 8.68 -5.28 -8.22
CA THR A 155 9.00 -5.08 -6.79
C THR A 155 10.26 -4.24 -6.65
N GLN A 156 11.27 -4.40 -7.53
CA GLN A 156 12.52 -3.66 -7.47
C GLN A 156 12.31 -2.15 -7.62
N VAL A 157 11.47 -1.71 -8.55
CA VAL A 157 11.13 -0.27 -8.71
C VAL A 157 10.61 0.31 -7.39
N ARG A 158 9.77 -0.43 -6.68
CA ARG A 158 9.20 0.03 -5.40
C ARG A 158 10.20 -0.05 -4.25
N ILE A 159 11.09 -1.04 -4.27
CA ILE A 159 12.21 -1.16 -3.33
C ILE A 159 13.10 0.08 -3.43
N ASP A 160 13.45 0.51 -4.65
CA ASP A 160 14.28 1.68 -4.88
C ASP A 160 13.59 2.97 -4.42
N ASP A 161 12.28 3.10 -4.69
CA ASP A 161 11.48 4.23 -4.22
C ASP A 161 11.40 4.27 -2.68
N ILE A 162 11.15 3.13 -2.01
CA ILE A 162 11.10 3.03 -0.54
C ILE A 162 12.48 3.33 0.06
N ASN A 163 13.56 2.78 -0.49
CA ASN A 163 14.92 3.04 -0.03
C ASN A 163 15.26 4.53 -0.11
N THR A 164 14.88 5.19 -1.20
CA THR A 164 15.09 6.63 -1.36
C THR A 164 14.44 7.42 -0.23
N VAL A 165 13.20 7.09 0.15
CA VAL A 165 12.51 7.75 1.25
C VAL A 165 13.17 7.45 2.59
N LEU A 166 13.49 6.17 2.86
CA LEU A 166 14.17 5.77 4.10
C LEU A 166 15.54 6.43 4.25
N ASP A 167 16.33 6.50 3.20
CA ASP A 167 17.66 7.13 3.24
C ASP A 167 17.53 8.63 3.55
N LYS A 168 16.52 9.31 2.99
CA LYS A 168 16.23 10.71 3.33
C LYS A 168 15.82 10.88 4.78
N ILE A 169 14.96 10.01 5.31
CA ILE A 169 14.50 10.04 6.70
C ILE A 169 15.68 9.78 7.66
N LEU A 170 16.54 8.83 7.34
CA LEU A 170 17.64 8.40 8.21
C LEU A 170 18.86 9.33 8.13
N ASP A 171 19.00 10.12 7.07
CA ASP A 171 20.07 11.13 6.98
C ASP A 171 19.89 12.17 8.10
N THR A 172 20.95 12.37 8.86
CA THR A 172 20.98 13.34 9.97
C THR A 172 21.30 14.76 9.53
N ASN A 173 21.67 14.95 8.27
CA ASN A 173 22.10 16.24 7.72
C ASN A 173 21.00 16.90 6.87
N THR A 174 19.79 16.36 6.84
CA THR A 174 18.68 16.95 6.07
C THR A 174 18.05 18.11 6.83
N ASP A 175 17.82 19.21 6.12
CA ASP A 175 17.04 20.38 6.60
C ASP A 175 15.53 20.23 6.30
N ASN A 176 15.09 19.05 5.86
CA ASN A 176 13.70 18.81 5.51
C ASN A 176 12.80 18.82 6.74
N ASP A 177 11.60 19.38 6.57
CA ASP A 177 10.72 19.71 7.70
C ASP A 177 10.14 18.48 8.40
N TYR A 178 9.87 17.36 7.69
CA TYR A 178 9.20 16.20 8.28
C TYR A 178 10.19 15.18 8.86
N GLU A 179 11.35 14.96 8.23
CA GLU A 179 12.30 13.93 8.65
C GLU A 179 12.89 14.19 10.05
N ARG A 180 13.03 15.46 10.43
CA ARG A 180 13.51 15.83 11.77
C ARG A 180 12.51 15.60 12.89
N TYR A 181 11.20 15.44 12.55
CA TYR A 181 10.14 15.19 13.54
C TYR A 181 9.87 13.70 13.73
N ILE A 182 10.49 12.84 12.93
CA ILE A 182 10.34 11.41 12.97
C ILE A 182 11.27 10.78 14.01
N ASP A 183 10.71 9.93 14.86
CA ASP A 183 11.49 9.03 15.71
C ASP A 183 12.06 7.88 14.87
N LYS A 184 13.35 7.98 14.55
CA LYS A 184 14.07 7.01 13.71
C LYS A 184 14.16 5.60 14.30
N LYS A 185 13.72 5.40 15.56
CA LYS A 185 13.63 4.09 16.21
C LYS A 185 12.23 3.47 16.12
N ARG A 186 11.25 4.24 15.65
CA ARG A 186 9.86 3.82 15.53
C ARG A 186 9.37 3.95 14.08
N ILE A 187 10.08 3.30 13.16
CA ILE A 187 9.73 3.25 11.73
C ILE A 187 9.00 1.94 11.45
N VAL A 188 7.78 2.06 10.96
CA VAL A 188 6.96 0.94 10.49
C VAL A 188 6.85 1.02 8.98
N LEU A 189 7.15 -0.08 8.29
CA LEU A 189 6.85 -0.20 6.87
C LEU A 189 5.46 -0.80 6.68
N SER A 190 4.76 -0.32 5.69
CA SER A 190 3.44 -0.82 5.36
C SER A 190 3.22 -0.85 3.85
N GLY A 191 2.28 -1.65 3.40
CA GLY A 191 1.88 -1.65 2.00
C GLY A 191 0.78 -2.65 1.71
N HIS A 192 0.14 -2.42 0.56
CA HIS A 192 -0.90 -3.27 0.01
C HIS A 192 -0.37 -3.98 -1.23
N SER A 193 -0.70 -5.28 -1.40
CA SER A 193 -0.39 -6.02 -2.63
C SER A 193 1.08 -5.90 -3.04
N LEU A 194 1.41 -5.48 -4.25
CA LEU A 194 2.79 -5.28 -4.73
C LEU A 194 3.60 -4.33 -3.83
N GLY A 195 2.96 -3.28 -3.27
CA GLY A 195 3.61 -2.37 -2.33
C GLY A 195 4.01 -3.06 -1.03
N GLY A 196 3.15 -3.95 -0.52
CA GLY A 196 3.48 -4.76 0.66
C GLY A 196 4.60 -5.77 0.38
N SER A 197 4.68 -6.32 -0.83
CA SER A 197 5.81 -7.19 -1.22
C SER A 197 7.14 -6.44 -1.19
N ALA A 198 7.16 -5.18 -1.63
CA ALA A 198 8.35 -4.34 -1.53
C ALA A 198 8.69 -3.98 -0.07
N ALA A 199 7.68 -3.64 0.74
CA ALA A 199 7.86 -3.38 2.16
C ALA A 199 8.44 -4.60 2.91
N LEU A 200 7.97 -5.81 2.59
CA LEU A 200 8.51 -7.07 3.12
C LEU A 200 9.98 -7.28 2.71
N ALA A 201 10.33 -7.00 1.45
CA ALA A 201 11.71 -7.13 0.99
C ALA A 201 12.65 -6.16 1.73
N ILE A 202 12.25 -4.89 1.89
CA ILE A 202 13.01 -3.88 2.64
C ILE A 202 13.10 -4.26 4.13
N GLY A 203 12.01 -4.73 4.75
CA GLY A 203 12.01 -5.17 6.14
C GLY A 203 13.04 -6.27 6.41
N ARG A 204 13.24 -7.19 5.45
CA ARG A 204 14.32 -8.19 5.54
C ARG A 204 15.71 -7.58 5.34
N GLN A 205 15.87 -6.69 4.36
CA GLN A 205 17.17 -6.10 4.00
C GLN A 205 17.68 -5.11 5.04
N ARG A 206 16.76 -4.36 5.68
CA ARG A 206 17.04 -3.24 6.59
C ARG A 206 16.41 -3.45 7.98
N SER A 207 16.41 -4.70 8.47
CA SER A 207 15.76 -5.09 9.71
C SER A 207 16.24 -4.34 10.95
N GLU A 208 17.47 -3.82 10.96
CA GLU A 208 18.02 -3.01 12.05
C GLU A 208 17.40 -1.60 12.15
N GLU A 209 16.80 -1.11 11.05
CA GLU A 209 16.24 0.23 10.95
C GLU A 209 14.72 0.24 11.09
N ILE A 210 14.08 -0.91 10.91
CA ILE A 210 12.62 -1.07 10.85
C ILE A 210 12.13 -1.75 12.12
N ARG A 211 11.09 -1.20 12.74
CA ARG A 211 10.53 -1.71 13.99
C ARG A 211 9.53 -2.84 13.78
N ALA A 212 8.65 -2.70 12.79
CA ALA A 212 7.58 -3.66 12.49
C ALA A 212 7.03 -3.45 11.07
N LEU A 213 6.19 -4.38 10.59
CA LEU A 213 5.50 -4.26 9.31
C LEU A 213 3.99 -4.43 9.47
N VAL A 214 3.24 -3.63 8.70
CA VAL A 214 1.79 -3.76 8.51
C VAL A 214 1.50 -4.04 7.06
N ILE A 215 1.12 -5.27 6.73
CA ILE A 215 1.00 -5.77 5.36
C ILE A 215 -0.46 -6.12 5.03
N LEU A 216 -0.97 -5.53 3.96
CA LEU A 216 -2.32 -5.78 3.46
C LEU A 216 -2.23 -6.70 2.24
N GLU A 217 -2.45 -7.99 2.47
CA GLU A 217 -2.53 -9.06 1.47
C GLU A 217 -1.43 -9.04 0.39
N SER A 218 -0.22 -9.38 0.79
CA SER A 218 0.96 -9.35 -0.09
C SER A 218 1.79 -10.63 0.02
N PRO A 219 2.28 -11.19 -1.08
CA PRO A 219 3.23 -12.29 -1.05
C PRO A 219 4.66 -11.81 -0.74
N PHE A 220 5.49 -12.71 -0.25
CA PHE A 220 6.91 -12.48 0.05
C PHE A 220 7.78 -12.58 -1.20
N VAL A 221 7.59 -11.71 -2.19
CA VAL A 221 8.34 -11.75 -3.47
C VAL A 221 9.85 -11.66 -3.25
N GLY A 222 10.31 -10.84 -2.30
CA GLY A 222 11.74 -10.72 -1.97
C GLY A 222 12.36 -11.97 -1.37
N ASP A 223 11.55 -12.90 -0.87
CA ASP A 223 11.99 -14.18 -0.28
C ASP A 223 11.93 -15.35 -1.28
N MET A 224 11.40 -15.13 -2.48
CA MET A 224 11.44 -16.11 -3.57
C MET A 224 12.87 -16.16 -4.12
N ILE A 225 13.56 -17.27 -3.95
CA ILE A 225 14.97 -17.46 -4.40
C ILE A 225 15.08 -18.16 -5.77
N GLY A 226 14.00 -18.76 -6.26
CA GLY A 226 13.96 -19.46 -7.54
C GLY A 226 12.58 -20.02 -7.87
N ALA A 227 12.56 -20.84 -8.92
CA ALA A 227 11.41 -21.68 -9.32
C ALA A 227 11.87 -23.13 -9.49
N ASP A 228 11.00 -24.08 -9.17
CA ASP A 228 11.18 -25.52 -9.40
C ASP A 228 9.89 -26.13 -9.92
N GLY A 229 9.83 -26.40 -11.22
CA GLY A 229 8.62 -26.84 -11.90
C GLY A 229 7.53 -25.79 -11.85
N ASP A 230 6.41 -26.14 -11.22
CA ASP A 230 5.20 -25.32 -11.06
C ASP A 230 5.15 -24.54 -9.73
N ARG A 231 6.26 -24.48 -8.99
CA ARG A 231 6.32 -23.85 -7.66
C ARG A 231 7.45 -22.83 -7.54
N PHE A 232 7.22 -21.83 -6.69
CA PHE A 232 8.27 -20.92 -6.25
C PHE A 232 9.10 -21.59 -5.15
N VAL A 233 10.40 -21.30 -5.14
CA VAL A 233 11.33 -21.70 -4.07
C VAL A 233 11.59 -20.51 -3.18
N PHE A 234 11.32 -20.63 -1.90
CA PHE A 234 11.52 -19.57 -0.91
C PHE A 234 12.77 -19.85 -0.07
N THR A 235 13.33 -18.78 0.49
CA THR A 235 14.39 -18.91 1.50
C THR A 235 13.88 -19.66 2.74
N ASP A 236 14.76 -20.41 3.40
CA ASP A 236 14.48 -21.08 4.67
C ASP A 236 14.69 -20.19 5.88
N GLN A 237 15.20 -18.98 5.70
CA GLN A 237 15.47 -18.05 6.78
C GLN A 237 14.16 -17.56 7.41
N GLU A 238 14.12 -17.53 8.74
CA GLU A 238 13.02 -16.87 9.46
C GLU A 238 12.95 -15.39 9.09
N TYR A 239 11.74 -14.84 9.13
CA TYR A 239 11.57 -13.42 8.90
C TYR A 239 11.93 -12.65 10.18
N PRO A 240 12.79 -11.59 10.10
CA PRO A 240 13.44 -11.04 11.28
C PRO A 240 12.57 -10.09 12.12
N LEU A 241 11.43 -9.63 11.61
CA LEU A 241 10.63 -8.55 12.20
C LEU A 241 9.20 -8.98 12.54
N PRO A 242 8.56 -8.31 13.50
CA PRO A 242 7.13 -8.43 13.73
C PRO A 242 6.32 -8.01 12.49
N ILE A 243 5.31 -8.80 12.13
CA ILE A 243 4.42 -8.53 11.00
C ILE A 243 2.97 -8.65 11.44
N LEU A 244 2.16 -7.63 11.17
CA LEU A 244 0.73 -7.79 11.00
C LEU A 244 0.45 -8.05 9.52
N HIS A 245 -0.13 -9.20 9.20
CA HIS A 245 -0.62 -9.52 7.88
C HIS A 245 -2.14 -9.61 7.88
N VAL A 246 -2.81 -8.72 7.14
CA VAL A 246 -4.26 -8.70 7.01
C VAL A 246 -4.64 -9.27 5.65
N TYR A 247 -5.54 -10.25 5.65
CA TYR A 247 -6.03 -10.96 4.46
C TYR A 247 -7.51 -10.68 4.21
N SER A 248 -7.89 -10.76 2.94
CA SER A 248 -9.27 -10.78 2.46
C SER A 248 -9.75 -12.20 2.15
N ASP A 249 -11.00 -12.34 1.74
CA ASP A 249 -11.56 -13.63 1.25
C ASP A 249 -10.91 -14.11 -0.06
N ALA A 250 -10.24 -13.21 -0.79
CA ALA A 250 -9.57 -13.58 -2.03
C ALA A 250 -8.42 -14.58 -1.81
N ILE A 251 -7.73 -14.47 -0.67
CA ILE A 251 -6.50 -15.24 -0.40
C ILE A 251 -6.63 -16.12 0.83
N PHE A 252 -7.25 -15.66 1.92
CA PHE A 252 -7.16 -16.31 3.24
C PHE A 252 -7.50 -17.81 3.23
N SER A 253 -8.62 -18.20 2.64
CA SER A 253 -9.08 -19.60 2.59
C SER A 253 -8.24 -20.49 1.65
N ARG A 254 -7.41 -19.87 0.81
CA ARG A 254 -6.63 -20.53 -0.24
C ARG A 254 -5.11 -20.36 -0.07
N LEU A 255 -4.66 -19.87 1.09
CA LEU A 255 -3.24 -19.66 1.36
C LEU A 255 -2.36 -20.88 1.11
N ASP A 256 -2.87 -22.08 1.38
CA ASP A 256 -2.16 -23.35 1.15
C ASP A 256 -2.15 -23.82 -0.32
N GLU A 257 -3.00 -23.23 -1.15
CA GLU A 257 -3.17 -23.63 -2.56
C GLU A 257 -2.38 -22.68 -3.49
N ILE A 258 -2.20 -21.42 -3.07
CA ILE A 258 -1.60 -20.38 -3.91
C ILE A 258 -0.08 -20.37 -3.69
N THR A 259 0.67 -20.83 -4.69
CA THR A 259 2.13 -21.03 -4.60
C THR A 259 2.89 -19.73 -4.28
N THR A 260 2.41 -18.55 -4.73
CA THR A 260 3.02 -17.25 -4.41
C THR A 260 2.88 -16.88 -2.94
N TYR A 261 1.92 -17.47 -2.21
CA TYR A 261 1.66 -17.24 -0.79
C TYR A 261 2.18 -18.35 0.15
N GLU A 262 3.02 -19.25 -0.34
CA GLU A 262 3.56 -20.36 0.46
C GLU A 262 4.33 -19.88 1.69
N MET A 263 5.12 -18.79 1.56
CA MET A 263 5.82 -18.20 2.70
C MET A 263 4.85 -17.65 3.74
N ASN A 264 3.75 -17.01 3.31
CA ASN A 264 2.69 -16.52 4.20
C ASN A 264 2.07 -17.67 5.01
N ALA A 265 1.71 -18.77 4.32
CA ALA A 265 1.17 -19.96 4.96
C ALA A 265 2.16 -20.57 5.96
N ARG A 266 3.45 -20.63 5.61
CA ARG A 266 4.53 -21.12 6.48
C ARG A 266 4.65 -20.28 7.75
N LEU A 267 4.70 -18.95 7.64
CA LEU A 267 4.78 -18.06 8.80
C LEU A 267 3.53 -18.15 9.68
N MET A 268 2.34 -18.20 9.09
CA MET A 268 1.09 -18.38 9.84
C MET A 268 1.09 -19.68 10.64
N LYS A 269 1.57 -20.79 10.06
CA LYS A 269 1.63 -22.11 10.70
C LYS A 269 2.77 -22.25 11.70
N SER A 270 3.76 -21.36 11.68
CA SER A 270 4.91 -21.42 12.60
C SER A 270 4.50 -21.25 14.07
N GLY A 271 3.38 -20.57 14.32
CA GLY A 271 2.93 -20.24 15.68
C GLY A 271 3.79 -19.20 16.38
N ASN A 272 4.75 -18.58 15.68
CA ASN A 272 5.57 -17.51 16.26
C ASN A 272 4.69 -16.26 16.50
N PRO A 273 4.60 -15.76 17.74
CA PRO A 273 3.68 -14.67 18.10
C PRO A 273 3.96 -13.35 17.39
N ILE A 274 5.18 -13.12 16.87
CA ILE A 274 5.48 -11.90 16.12
C ILE A 274 4.85 -11.87 14.72
N TYR A 275 4.33 -13.00 14.22
CA TYR A 275 3.63 -13.07 12.93
C TYR A 275 2.12 -13.07 13.15
N VAL A 276 1.57 -11.89 13.35
CA VAL A 276 0.14 -11.69 13.60
C VAL A 276 -0.63 -11.74 12.29
N ASN A 277 -1.57 -12.67 12.18
CA ASN A 277 -2.39 -12.85 10.98
C ASN A 277 -3.85 -12.52 11.31
N LYS A 278 -4.47 -11.67 10.50
CA LYS A 278 -5.87 -11.25 10.62
C LYS A 278 -6.59 -11.49 9.31
N HIS A 279 -7.86 -11.85 9.39
CA HIS A 279 -8.74 -11.99 8.25
C HIS A 279 -9.93 -11.05 8.42
N ILE A 280 -10.27 -10.31 7.36
CA ILE A 280 -11.49 -9.52 7.27
C ILE A 280 -12.44 -10.24 6.32
N GLU A 281 -13.46 -10.88 6.87
CA GLU A 281 -14.46 -11.63 6.13
C GLU A 281 -15.38 -10.70 5.35
N GLY A 282 -15.83 -11.15 4.17
CA GLY A 282 -16.76 -10.42 3.32
C GLY A 282 -16.15 -9.30 2.51
N VAL A 283 -14.82 -9.31 2.30
CA VAL A 283 -14.12 -8.35 1.46
C VAL A 283 -13.16 -9.05 0.50
N GLY A 284 -12.98 -8.45 -0.68
CA GLY A 284 -11.97 -8.87 -1.66
C GLY A 284 -10.64 -8.12 -1.47
N HIS A 285 -9.73 -8.35 -2.40
CA HIS A 285 -8.38 -7.78 -2.38
C HIS A 285 -8.36 -6.25 -2.31
N LEU A 286 -9.12 -5.59 -3.20
CA LEU A 286 -9.26 -4.12 -3.19
C LEU A 286 -10.14 -3.63 -2.04
N GLY A 287 -10.93 -4.52 -1.43
CA GLY A 287 -11.71 -4.24 -0.24
C GLY A 287 -10.87 -3.86 0.98
N LEU A 288 -9.56 -4.15 0.98
CA LEU A 288 -8.60 -3.70 2.00
C LEU A 288 -8.05 -2.28 1.76
N THR A 289 -8.57 -1.57 0.77
CA THR A 289 -8.23 -0.17 0.44
C THR A 289 -9.44 0.74 0.58
N ASP A 290 -9.28 2.04 0.37
CA ASP A 290 -10.40 3.00 0.37
C ASP A 290 -11.23 2.97 -0.93
N MET A 291 -10.88 2.14 -1.91
CA MET A 291 -11.61 2.05 -3.18
C MET A 291 -13.10 1.74 -3.01
N PRO A 292 -13.54 0.86 -2.07
CA PRO A 292 -14.96 0.65 -1.81
C PRO A 292 -15.73 1.89 -1.32
N LEU A 293 -15.06 2.84 -0.67
CA LEU A 293 -15.67 4.12 -0.29
C LEU A 293 -15.97 4.98 -1.51
N VAL A 294 -15.08 4.97 -2.50
CA VAL A 294 -15.26 5.68 -3.77
C VAL A 294 -16.32 5.02 -4.62
N SER A 295 -16.20 3.73 -4.86
CA SER A 295 -17.14 2.95 -5.68
C SER A 295 -17.24 1.49 -5.21
N PRO A 296 -18.20 1.16 -4.35
CA PRO A 296 -18.44 -0.23 -3.95
C PRO A 296 -18.71 -1.15 -5.15
N LEU A 297 -19.46 -0.65 -6.15
CA LEU A 297 -19.82 -1.44 -7.33
C LEU A 297 -18.59 -1.80 -8.19
N ILE A 298 -17.72 -0.84 -8.46
CA ILE A 298 -16.51 -1.09 -9.26
C ILE A 298 -15.57 -2.01 -8.49
N THR A 299 -15.40 -1.78 -7.19
CA THR A 299 -14.56 -2.62 -6.33
C THR A 299 -15.06 -4.06 -6.31
N ASP A 300 -16.38 -4.27 -6.12
CA ASP A 300 -16.97 -5.61 -6.09
C ASP A 300 -16.84 -6.32 -7.45
N LEU A 301 -16.94 -5.57 -8.56
CA LEU A 301 -16.74 -6.12 -9.90
C LEU A 301 -15.30 -6.60 -10.12
N ILE A 302 -14.30 -5.80 -9.71
CA ILE A 302 -12.88 -6.15 -9.86
C ILE A 302 -12.53 -7.33 -8.94
N ASP A 303 -13.03 -7.33 -7.71
CA ASP A 303 -12.84 -8.39 -6.73
C ASP A 303 -13.77 -9.61 -6.94
N SER A 304 -14.35 -9.73 -8.14
CA SER A 304 -15.18 -10.89 -8.54
C SER A 304 -16.35 -11.19 -7.61
N GLY A 305 -16.96 -10.15 -7.04
CA GLY A 305 -18.13 -10.27 -6.19
C GLY A 305 -17.83 -10.64 -4.73
N LEU A 306 -16.63 -10.41 -4.24
CA LEU A 306 -16.24 -10.74 -2.86
C LEU A 306 -16.61 -9.65 -1.84
N ASN A 307 -16.84 -8.39 -2.27
CA ASN A 307 -17.11 -7.28 -1.36
C ASN A 307 -18.59 -7.25 -0.94
N LYS A 308 -18.92 -7.94 0.14
CA LYS A 308 -20.28 -8.05 0.72
C LYS A 308 -20.48 -7.17 1.94
N ARG A 309 -19.41 -6.66 2.50
CA ARG A 309 -19.41 -5.89 3.73
C ARG A 309 -19.57 -4.39 3.45
N HIS A 310 -20.14 -3.66 4.41
CA HIS A 310 -20.25 -2.20 4.33
C HIS A 310 -18.84 -1.56 4.44
N PRO A 311 -18.39 -0.71 3.48
CA PRO A 311 -17.01 -0.24 3.43
C PRO A 311 -16.50 0.46 4.70
N PRO A 312 -17.24 1.39 5.36
CA PRO A 312 -16.80 2.00 6.61
C PRO A 312 -16.52 1.00 7.74
N GLU A 313 -17.29 -0.10 7.83
CA GLU A 313 -17.08 -1.15 8.85
C GLU A 313 -15.77 -1.92 8.60
N THR A 314 -15.44 -2.15 7.33
CA THR A 314 -14.18 -2.76 6.93
C THR A 314 -13.00 -1.88 7.33
N MET A 315 -13.08 -0.58 7.01
CA MET A 315 -12.02 0.38 7.36
C MET A 315 -11.85 0.51 8.87
N PHE A 316 -12.94 0.54 9.62
CA PHE A 316 -12.89 0.57 11.09
C PHE A 316 -12.19 -0.67 11.67
N GLU A 317 -12.50 -1.87 11.16
CA GLU A 317 -11.87 -3.10 11.63
C GLU A 317 -10.40 -3.17 11.23
N LEU A 318 -10.05 -2.76 10.00
CA LEU A 318 -8.66 -2.66 9.56
C LEU A 318 -7.86 -1.73 10.47
N ASN A 319 -8.37 -0.52 10.72
CA ASN A 319 -7.73 0.46 11.60
C ASN A 319 -7.51 -0.12 13.00
N ARG A 320 -8.50 -0.81 13.56
CA ARG A 320 -8.40 -1.45 14.86
C ARG A 320 -7.28 -2.51 14.91
N TYR A 321 -7.20 -3.40 13.91
CA TYR A 321 -6.14 -4.40 13.85
C TYR A 321 -4.75 -3.78 13.78
N VAL A 322 -4.62 -2.69 13.01
CA VAL A 322 -3.35 -1.96 12.90
C VAL A 322 -2.99 -1.29 14.22
N LEU A 323 -3.94 -0.60 14.87
CA LEU A 323 -3.71 0.06 16.16
C LEU A 323 -3.33 -0.93 17.25
N ASP A 324 -4.05 -2.06 17.36
CA ASP A 324 -3.77 -3.10 18.36
C ASP A 324 -2.34 -3.65 18.18
N PHE A 325 -1.93 -3.90 16.93
CA PHE A 325 -0.59 -4.38 16.61
C PHE A 325 0.49 -3.33 16.90
N LEU A 326 0.28 -2.09 16.52
CA LEU A 326 1.26 -1.02 16.73
C LEU A 326 1.44 -0.69 18.21
N ALA A 327 0.40 -0.79 19.03
CA ALA A 327 0.49 -0.63 20.48
C ALA A 327 1.37 -1.71 21.13
N GLU A 328 1.47 -2.91 20.53
CA GLU A 328 2.33 -4.01 21.05
C GLU A 328 3.77 -3.90 20.57
N TYR A 329 3.98 -3.49 19.30
CA TYR A 329 5.28 -3.61 18.64
C TYR A 329 6.00 -2.29 18.33
N ASN A 330 5.34 -1.14 18.43
CA ASN A 330 5.91 0.17 18.04
C ASN A 330 5.87 1.25 19.14
N ASP A 331 5.30 0.95 20.29
CA ASP A 331 5.32 1.84 21.46
C ASP A 331 6.63 1.78 22.28
#